data_70bc499fbff80c3601c650d96545fe92
#
_entry.id   70bc499fbff80c3601c650d96545fe92
#
_cell.length_a   1.000
_cell.length_b   1.000
_cell.length_c   1.000
_cell.angle_alpha   90.00
_cell.angle_beta   90.00
_cell.angle_gamma   90.00
#
_symmetry.space_group_name_H-M   'P 1'
#
loop_
_entity.id
_entity.type
_entity.pdbx_description
1 polymer ?
#
loop_
_entity_poly.entity_id
_entity_poly.type
_entity_poly.pdbx_seq_one_letter_code
_entity_poly.pdbx_strand_id
1 'polypeptide(L)'
;MDSIRVSIIQTDIVWENKQENLRLLHEKLQSLRGTTEIVVLPEMFSTGFSMQSQTLAEPNSGKTISTLKQWASLFQLAICGSYIATDNGQFYLSLIHI
;
A
#
# COMPACT_ATOMS: atom_id res chain seq x y z
N MET A 1 -22.34 15.23 -5.11
CA MET A 1 -21.28 14.93 -6.08
C MET A 1 -21.64 13.66 -6.81
N ASP A 2 -21.61 13.71 -8.13
CA ASP A 2 -22.06 12.60 -8.96
C ASP A 2 -20.91 11.74 -9.48
N SER A 3 -19.67 12.05 -9.11
CA SER A 3 -18.53 11.30 -9.58
C SER A 3 -17.42 11.25 -8.52
N ILE A 4 -16.61 10.18 -8.59
CA ILE A 4 -15.44 9.98 -7.75
C ILE A 4 -14.23 9.82 -8.67
N ARG A 5 -13.14 10.51 -8.35
CA ARG A 5 -11.90 10.38 -9.11
C ARG A 5 -11.08 9.26 -8.49
N VAL A 6 -10.69 8.29 -9.32
CA VAL A 6 -9.88 7.14 -8.91
C VAL A 6 -8.58 7.16 -9.69
N SER A 7 -7.47 7.07 -9.00
CA SER A 7 -6.14 7.00 -9.61
C SER A 7 -5.54 5.63 -9.35
N ILE A 8 -4.94 5.05 -10.38
CA ILE A 8 -4.25 3.77 -10.30
C ILE A 8 -2.76 4.05 -10.42
N ILE A 9 -1.98 3.57 -9.44
CA ILE A 9 -0.54 3.74 -9.45
C ILE A 9 0.10 2.46 -9.99
N GLN A 10 1.00 2.61 -10.96
CA GLN A 10 1.91 1.55 -11.40
C GLN A 10 3.33 2.05 -11.17
N THR A 11 4.07 1.33 -10.32
CA THR A 11 5.45 1.68 -10.00
C THR A 11 6.38 0.54 -10.33
N ASP A 12 7.67 0.84 -10.49
CA ASP A 12 8.72 -0.17 -10.54
C ASP A 12 8.98 -0.64 -9.12
N ILE A 13 8.27 -1.69 -8.71
CA ILE A 13 8.40 -2.22 -7.35
C ILE A 13 9.80 -2.81 -7.18
N VAL A 14 10.51 -2.33 -6.15
CA VAL A 14 11.82 -2.87 -5.80
C VAL A 14 11.62 -4.20 -5.08
N TRP A 15 12.18 -5.27 -5.61
CA TRP A 15 11.98 -6.63 -5.13
C TRP A 15 12.35 -6.76 -3.65
N GLU A 16 11.39 -7.20 -2.85
CA GLU A 16 11.57 -7.48 -1.41
C GLU A 16 12.16 -6.33 -0.60
N ASN A 17 11.96 -5.08 -1.03
CA ASN A 17 12.48 -3.91 -0.36
C ASN A 17 11.34 -2.96 0.04
N LYS A 18 10.74 -3.21 1.20
CA LYS A 18 9.59 -2.44 1.68
C LYS A 18 9.92 -0.95 1.87
N GLN A 19 11.09 -0.66 2.42
CA GLN A 19 11.47 0.72 2.71
C GLN A 19 11.54 1.56 1.44
N GLU A 20 12.18 1.04 0.40
CA GLU A 20 12.30 1.75 -0.87
C GLU A 20 10.95 1.86 -1.57
N ASN A 21 10.15 0.79 -1.55
CA ASN A 21 8.82 0.83 -2.16
C ASN A 21 7.91 1.84 -1.47
N LEU A 22 7.98 1.94 -0.14
CA LEU A 22 7.20 2.95 0.59
C LEU A 22 7.71 4.36 0.29
N ARG A 23 9.00 4.56 0.13
CA ARG A 23 9.56 5.86 -0.24
C ARG A 23 9.02 6.31 -1.60
N LEU A 24 9.02 5.43 -2.58
CA LEU A 24 8.49 5.73 -3.91
C LEU A 24 6.99 6.02 -3.87
N LEU A 25 6.24 5.26 -3.08
CA LEU A 25 4.81 5.49 -2.92
C LEU A 25 4.51 6.84 -2.25
N HIS A 26 5.30 7.22 -1.27
CA HIS A 26 5.13 8.51 -0.60
C HIS A 26 5.21 9.65 -1.61
N GLU A 27 6.20 9.62 -2.49
CA GLU A 27 6.35 10.65 -3.53
C GLU A 27 5.13 10.70 -4.45
N LYS A 28 4.62 9.52 -4.87
CA LYS A 28 3.46 9.45 -5.75
C LYS A 28 2.20 9.97 -5.06
N LEU A 29 1.96 9.55 -3.82
CA LEU A 29 0.78 9.97 -3.07
C LEU A 29 0.79 11.46 -2.80
N GLN A 30 1.96 12.03 -2.49
CA GLN A 30 2.11 13.45 -2.27
C GLN A 30 1.71 14.24 -3.52
N SER A 31 2.09 13.76 -4.70
CA SER A 31 1.77 14.41 -5.96
C SER A 31 0.28 14.31 -6.31
N LEU A 32 -0.44 13.35 -5.76
CA LEU A 32 -1.86 13.13 -6.04
C LEU A 32 -2.80 13.85 -5.09
N ARG A 33 -2.27 14.45 -4.03
CA ARG A 33 -3.08 15.18 -3.05
C ARG A 33 -3.91 16.26 -3.75
N GLY A 34 -5.22 16.25 -3.50
CA GLY A 34 -6.14 17.23 -4.08
C GLY A 34 -6.58 16.95 -5.51
N THR A 35 -6.02 15.92 -6.17
CA THR A 35 -6.35 15.61 -7.56
C THR A 35 -7.27 14.39 -7.69
N THR A 36 -7.38 13.58 -6.65
CA THR A 36 -8.13 12.31 -6.69
C THR A 36 -8.67 12.02 -5.29
N GLU A 37 -9.69 11.16 -5.20
CA GLU A 37 -10.26 10.75 -3.92
C GLU A 37 -9.77 9.36 -3.51
N ILE A 38 -9.60 8.45 -4.46
CA ILE A 38 -9.22 7.06 -4.20
C ILE A 38 -7.96 6.72 -4.99
N VAL A 39 -7.00 6.08 -4.32
CA VAL A 39 -5.77 5.61 -4.95
C VAL A 39 -5.71 4.10 -4.84
N VAL A 40 -5.50 3.41 -5.96
CA VAL A 40 -5.32 1.97 -6.03
C VAL A 40 -3.84 1.68 -6.27
N LEU A 41 -3.24 0.93 -5.34
CA LEU A 41 -1.82 0.57 -5.40
C LEU A 41 -1.63 -0.71 -6.21
N PRO A 42 -0.41 -0.97 -6.73
CA PRO A 42 -0.10 -2.24 -7.37
C PRO A 42 -0.29 -3.41 -6.41
N GLU A 43 -0.60 -4.57 -6.94
CA GLU A 43 -0.69 -5.79 -6.15
C GLU A 43 0.66 -6.06 -5.49
N MET A 44 0.64 -6.45 -4.20
CA MET A 44 1.85 -6.64 -3.37
C MET A 44 2.81 -5.45 -3.46
N PHE A 45 2.28 -4.27 -3.27
CA PHE A 45 2.95 -3.00 -3.54
C PHE A 45 4.23 -2.78 -2.72
N SER A 46 4.36 -3.42 -1.56
CA SER A 46 5.51 -3.20 -0.68
C SER A 46 6.66 -4.17 -0.92
N THR A 47 6.42 -5.29 -1.57
CA THR A 47 7.43 -6.37 -1.70
C THR A 47 7.61 -6.90 -3.12
N GLY A 48 6.61 -6.74 -4.00
CA GLY A 48 6.54 -7.47 -5.24
C GLY A 48 6.03 -8.90 -5.02
N PHE A 49 5.96 -9.70 -6.06
CA PHE A 49 5.44 -11.08 -6.01
C PHE A 49 6.49 -12.02 -5.42
N SER A 50 6.80 -11.87 -4.13
CA SER A 50 7.80 -12.66 -3.45
C SER A 50 7.20 -13.91 -2.80
N MET A 51 7.95 -15.01 -2.81
CA MET A 51 7.61 -16.23 -2.09
C MET A 51 8.18 -16.26 -0.66
N GLN A 52 8.83 -15.19 -0.23
CA GLN A 52 9.45 -15.08 1.10
C GLN A 52 8.44 -14.61 2.16
N SER A 53 7.28 -15.28 2.22
CA SER A 53 6.19 -14.83 3.10
C SER A 53 6.56 -14.84 4.58
N GLN A 54 7.42 -15.76 5.02
CA GLN A 54 7.82 -15.82 6.43
C GLN A 54 8.58 -14.58 6.88
N THR A 55 9.41 -14.01 6.00
CA THR A 55 10.22 -12.83 6.35
C THR A 55 9.53 -11.52 6.03
N LEU A 56 8.62 -11.49 5.07
CA LEU A 56 8.03 -10.26 4.56
C LEU A 56 6.62 -9.99 5.09
N ALA A 57 5.92 -10.99 5.64
CA ALA A 57 4.56 -10.83 6.09
C ALA A 57 4.47 -9.88 7.29
N GLU A 58 3.39 -9.11 7.33
CA GLU A 58 3.11 -8.18 8.43
C GLU A 58 1.69 -8.39 8.95
N PRO A 59 1.47 -8.21 10.27
CA PRO A 59 0.10 -8.16 10.80
C PRO A 59 -0.60 -6.86 10.39
N ASN A 60 -1.92 -6.78 10.60
CA ASN A 60 -2.67 -5.57 10.32
C ASN A 60 -2.17 -4.34 11.09
N SER A 61 -1.49 -4.55 12.22
CA SER A 61 -0.88 -3.49 13.02
C SER A 61 0.57 -3.22 12.64
N GLY A 62 1.07 -3.83 11.55
CA GLY A 62 2.46 -3.72 11.15
C GLY A 62 2.81 -2.34 10.59
N LYS A 63 4.10 -2.15 10.32
CA LYS A 63 4.65 -0.86 9.92
C LYS A 63 4.07 -0.37 8.59
N THR A 64 3.90 -1.24 7.60
CA THR A 64 3.39 -0.86 6.29
C THR A 64 1.98 -0.28 6.40
N ILE A 65 1.09 -0.98 7.10
CA ILE A 65 -0.30 -0.55 7.23
C ILE A 65 -0.40 0.73 8.07
N SER A 66 0.35 0.83 9.18
CA SER A 66 0.30 2.04 9.99
C SER A 66 0.87 3.24 9.23
N THR A 67 1.87 3.06 8.40
CA THR A 67 2.42 4.11 7.54
C THR A 67 1.38 4.58 6.53
N LEU A 68 0.68 3.65 5.87
CA LEU A 68 -0.35 4.00 4.89
C LEU A 68 -1.53 4.72 5.55
N LYS A 69 -1.91 4.33 6.77
CA LYS A 69 -2.96 5.04 7.51
C LYS A 69 -2.58 6.49 7.77
N GLN A 70 -1.32 6.73 8.16
CA GLN A 70 -0.83 8.09 8.36
C GLN A 70 -0.88 8.89 7.05
N TRP A 71 -0.45 8.30 5.95
CA TRP A 71 -0.45 8.98 4.65
C TRP A 71 -1.86 9.24 4.13
N ALA A 72 -2.79 8.30 4.31
CA ALA A 72 -4.18 8.49 3.91
C ALA A 72 -4.78 9.71 4.61
N SER A 73 -4.50 9.87 5.89
CA SER A 73 -4.95 11.02 6.65
C SER A 73 -4.23 12.30 6.22
N LEU A 74 -2.90 12.24 6.08
CA LEU A 74 -2.06 13.41 5.74
C LEU A 74 -2.41 13.97 4.36
N PHE A 75 -2.59 13.11 3.37
CA PHE A 75 -2.86 13.51 1.99
C PHE A 75 -4.34 13.52 1.65
N GLN A 76 -5.22 13.15 2.60
CA GLN A 76 -6.68 13.12 2.42
C GLN A 76 -7.08 12.25 1.23
N LEU A 77 -6.56 11.01 1.22
CA LEU A 77 -6.81 10.03 0.18
C LEU A 77 -7.34 8.73 0.81
N ALA A 78 -8.26 8.07 0.11
CA ALA A 78 -8.57 6.67 0.39
C ALA A 78 -7.58 5.81 -0.38
N ILE A 79 -6.98 4.83 0.27
CA ILE A 79 -5.94 4.00 -0.33
C ILE A 79 -6.36 2.53 -0.26
N CYS A 80 -6.22 1.79 -1.36
CA CYS A 80 -6.41 0.34 -1.35
C CYS A 80 -5.25 -0.35 -2.07
N GLY A 81 -4.93 -1.56 -1.61
CA GLY A 81 -3.83 -2.34 -2.15
C GLY A 81 -3.76 -3.69 -1.46
N SER A 82 -2.82 -4.52 -1.87
CA SER A 82 -2.62 -5.84 -1.27
C SER A 82 -1.18 -6.00 -0.77
N TYR A 83 -1.00 -6.84 0.23
CA TYR A 83 0.30 -7.07 0.86
C TYR A 83 0.35 -8.47 1.47
N ILE A 84 1.55 -8.91 1.82
CA ILE A 84 1.73 -10.19 2.49
C ILE A 84 1.43 -10.00 3.97
N ALA A 85 0.34 -10.62 4.46
CA ALA A 85 -0.14 -10.47 5.83
C ALA A 85 0.14 -11.73 6.64
N THR A 86 0.24 -11.57 7.95
CA THR A 86 0.30 -12.69 8.89
C THR A 86 -0.79 -12.56 9.94
N ASP A 87 -1.41 -13.69 10.30
CA ASP A 87 -2.40 -13.77 11.35
C ASP A 87 -2.38 -15.19 11.93
N ASN A 88 -2.23 -15.29 13.26
CA ASN A 88 -2.19 -16.59 13.95
C ASN A 88 -1.14 -17.54 13.36
N GLY A 89 0.02 -17.02 12.95
CA GLY A 89 1.09 -17.82 12.39
C GLY A 89 0.90 -18.27 10.95
N GLN A 90 -0.15 -17.82 10.29
CA GLN A 90 -0.41 -18.12 8.88
C GLN A 90 -0.15 -16.88 8.01
N PHE A 91 0.07 -17.12 6.71
CA PHE A 91 0.43 -16.06 5.77
C PHE A 91 -0.59 -15.95 4.65
N TYR A 92 -0.94 -14.71 4.29
CA TYR A 92 -2.00 -14.44 3.32
C TYR A 92 -1.60 -13.32 2.38
N LEU A 93 -2.16 -13.34 1.16
CA LEU A 93 -2.27 -12.13 0.36
C LEU A 93 -3.54 -11.41 0.83
N SER A 94 -3.38 -10.26 1.44
CA SER A 94 -4.49 -9.53 2.06
C SER A 94 -4.73 -8.20 1.35
N LEU A 95 -5.99 -7.90 1.08
CA LEU A 95 -6.42 -6.61 0.54
C LEU A 95 -6.72 -5.66 1.69
N ILE A 96 -6.21 -4.45 1.59
CA ILE A 96 -6.52 -3.38 2.55
C ILE A 96 -7.28 -2.26 1.86
N HIS A 97 -8.10 -1.59 2.68
CA HIS A 97 -8.83 -0.40 2.25
C HIS A 97 -8.81 0.60 3.40
N ILE A 98 -8.22 1.75 3.17
CA ILE A 98 -8.03 2.79 4.18
C ILE A 98 -8.63 4.11 3.70
#